data_c412a0d0dbfe7824dc7004b75fcfda03
#
_entry.id   c412a0d0dbfe7824dc7004b75fcfda03
#
_cell.length_a   1.000
_cell.length_b   1.000
_cell.length_c   1.000
_cell.angle_alpha   90.00
_cell.angle_beta   90.00
_cell.angle_gamma   90.00
#
_symmetry.space_group_name_H-M   'P 1'
#
loop_
_entity.id
_entity.type
_entity.pdbx_description
1 polymer ?
#
loop_
_entity_poly.entity_id
_entity_poly.type
_entity_poly.pdbx_seq_one_letter_code
_entity_poly.pdbx_strand_id
1 'polypeptide(L)'
;MAFAAIVVVYLLLVYGAYQTFTSQVPGGNDFYPRWRGTRALFLDGQDPYSAEVTLQIQMDMYGRPARDEEDQVAFAYPLYVAFLVLPFALLPYPLAQASWLSALVLAALGTLIVILRTLDWNPRPAVLIGLALWSVLFYPTARSIILGQISIVVLALLALALWALESGHDALAGCLLALATVKPQMIFLIVPFLLLVSLRRGAYRTVAAFLCAMAVLALLSCIVLPTWIPSFVAGLGSYQSYTSIYREGKSPLGVIAGYLLPSEFAAPVTVLISVALVGYMVYVWIVSTKARANPCQALFFTMVVTLLIPAQTGTTNQVLLLLPIVYGLALFPGSRVMRMGMPSLLLVGPWILFLLAFSAINGEHAIMSVPLPILTLVVLPWTAKRAHIDVESS
;
A
#
# COMPACT_ATOMS: atom_id res chain seq x y z
N MET A 1 13.59 26.50 8.19
CA MET A 1 14.34 26.24 6.94
C MET A 1 13.95 24.91 6.29
N ALA A 2 13.91 23.77 6.98
CA ALA A 2 13.56 22.46 6.38
C ALA A 2 12.16 22.43 5.72
N PHE A 3 11.15 22.97 6.38
CA PHE A 3 9.78 23.02 5.83
C PHE A 3 9.71 23.82 4.52
N ALA A 4 10.34 25.00 4.48
CA ALA A 4 10.38 25.82 3.27
C ALA A 4 11.09 25.09 2.12
N ALA A 5 12.18 24.37 2.41
CA ALA A 5 12.89 23.56 1.40
C ALA A 5 11.98 22.43 0.84
N ILE A 6 11.22 21.75 1.69
CA ILE A 6 10.27 20.71 1.25
C ILE A 6 9.18 21.32 0.35
N VAL A 7 8.62 22.47 0.72
CA VAL A 7 7.62 23.16 -0.11
C VAL A 7 8.21 23.56 -1.46
N VAL A 8 9.42 24.10 -1.49
CA VAL A 8 10.09 24.47 -2.76
C VAL A 8 10.30 23.22 -3.64
N VAL A 9 10.82 22.14 -3.06
CA VAL A 9 11.02 20.87 -3.80
C VAL A 9 9.67 20.33 -4.32
N TYR A 10 8.63 20.36 -3.49
CA TYR A 10 7.29 19.95 -3.93
C TYR A 10 6.80 20.77 -5.13
N LEU A 11 6.89 22.11 -5.05
CA LEU A 11 6.45 22.99 -6.15
C LEU A 11 7.27 22.79 -7.42
N LEU A 12 8.58 22.54 -7.31
CA LEU A 12 9.42 22.20 -8.45
C LEU A 12 9.03 20.85 -9.08
N LEU A 13 8.72 19.85 -8.27
CA LEU A 13 8.22 18.55 -8.75
C LEU A 13 6.86 18.70 -9.45
N VAL A 14 5.93 19.47 -8.86
CA VAL A 14 4.62 19.76 -9.47
C VAL A 14 4.80 20.47 -10.81
N TYR A 15 5.62 21.52 -10.85
CA TYR A 15 5.90 22.25 -12.09
C TYR A 15 6.50 21.34 -13.16
N GLY A 16 7.52 20.55 -12.79
CA GLY A 16 8.17 19.60 -13.70
C GLY A 16 7.18 18.57 -14.24
N ALA A 17 6.42 17.89 -13.35
CA ALA A 17 5.43 16.89 -13.74
C ALA A 17 4.32 17.48 -14.63
N TYR A 18 3.86 18.70 -14.32
CA TYR A 18 2.86 19.39 -15.12
C TYR A 18 3.38 19.69 -16.54
N GLN A 19 4.56 20.31 -16.67
CA GLN A 19 5.10 20.72 -17.96
C GLN A 19 5.51 19.54 -18.86
N THR A 20 6.03 18.47 -18.27
CA THR A 20 6.61 17.36 -19.05
C THR A 20 5.61 16.23 -19.31
N PHE A 21 4.59 16.08 -18.47
CA PHE A 21 3.73 14.91 -18.52
C PHE A 21 2.23 15.25 -18.45
N THR A 22 1.72 15.75 -17.30
CA THR A 22 0.29 15.74 -17.03
C THR A 22 -0.52 16.74 -17.87
N SER A 23 0.10 17.81 -18.34
CA SER A 23 -0.57 18.77 -19.25
C SER A 23 -0.72 18.25 -20.69
N GLN A 24 0.13 17.29 -21.08
CA GLN A 24 0.17 16.76 -22.44
C GLN A 24 -0.54 15.41 -22.54
N VAL A 25 -0.29 14.53 -21.57
CA VAL A 25 -0.85 13.18 -21.53
C VAL A 25 -1.40 12.94 -20.13
N PRO A 26 -2.67 13.28 -19.87
CA PRO A 26 -3.29 12.95 -18.60
C PRO A 26 -3.28 11.45 -18.39
N GLY A 27 -2.71 11.01 -17.26
CA GLY A 27 -2.63 9.60 -16.85
C GLY A 27 -3.21 9.45 -15.45
N GLY A 28 -2.59 8.56 -14.62
CA GLY A 28 -2.99 8.40 -13.24
C GLY A 28 -4.36 7.76 -13.10
N ASN A 29 -4.60 6.72 -13.88
CA ASN A 29 -5.89 6.05 -14.02
C ASN A 29 -6.54 5.69 -12.67
N ASP A 30 -5.75 5.33 -11.67
CA ASP A 30 -6.27 5.01 -10.34
C ASP A 30 -6.52 6.26 -9.47
N PHE A 31 -5.95 7.41 -9.82
CA PHE A 31 -6.24 8.67 -9.14
C PHE A 31 -7.50 9.33 -9.70
N TYR A 32 -7.78 9.20 -11.00
CA TYR A 32 -8.90 9.86 -11.66
C TYR A 32 -10.25 9.57 -11.00
N PRO A 33 -10.65 8.31 -10.75
CA PRO A 33 -11.91 8.00 -10.09
C PRO A 33 -12.05 8.65 -8.70
N ARG A 34 -10.96 8.72 -7.94
CA ARG A 34 -10.95 9.38 -6.61
C ARG A 34 -11.10 10.89 -6.74
N TRP A 35 -10.38 11.51 -7.68
CA TRP A 35 -10.49 12.93 -7.96
C TRP A 35 -11.90 13.29 -8.45
N ARG A 36 -12.42 12.57 -9.44
CA ARG A 36 -13.76 12.85 -10.01
C ARG A 36 -14.88 12.59 -8.99
N GLY A 37 -14.84 11.46 -8.28
CA GLY A 37 -15.80 11.14 -7.24
C GLY A 37 -15.78 12.13 -6.08
N THR A 38 -14.60 12.63 -5.69
CA THR A 38 -14.50 13.70 -4.67
C THR A 38 -15.11 15.00 -5.17
N ARG A 39 -14.91 15.38 -6.42
CA ARG A 39 -15.57 16.55 -7.04
C ARG A 39 -17.08 16.38 -7.07
N ALA A 40 -17.56 15.21 -7.53
CA ALA A 40 -18.98 14.89 -7.55
C ALA A 40 -19.61 15.12 -6.17
N LEU A 41 -18.94 14.65 -5.12
CA LEU A 41 -19.45 14.78 -3.75
C LEU A 41 -19.47 16.22 -3.26
N PHE A 42 -18.35 16.95 -3.35
CA PHE A 42 -18.19 18.25 -2.68
C PHE A 42 -18.53 19.46 -3.55
N LEU A 43 -18.44 19.34 -4.87
CA LEU A 43 -18.70 20.45 -5.78
C LEU A 43 -20.02 20.30 -6.53
N ASP A 44 -20.37 19.06 -6.91
CA ASP A 44 -21.56 18.80 -7.71
C ASP A 44 -22.74 18.29 -6.86
N GLY A 45 -22.54 17.95 -5.56
CA GLY A 45 -23.58 17.45 -4.67
C GLY A 45 -24.12 16.06 -5.07
N GLN A 46 -23.31 15.26 -5.77
CA GLN A 46 -23.69 13.93 -6.27
C GLN A 46 -23.07 12.82 -5.40
N ASP A 47 -23.76 11.68 -5.31
CA ASP A 47 -23.23 10.50 -4.64
C ASP A 47 -22.07 9.90 -5.49
N PRO A 48 -20.83 9.84 -4.97
CA PRO A 48 -19.68 9.32 -5.72
C PRO A 48 -19.80 7.81 -6.06
N TYR A 49 -20.67 7.08 -5.37
CA TYR A 49 -20.93 5.66 -5.62
C TYR A 49 -22.05 5.41 -6.64
N SER A 50 -22.72 6.47 -7.11
CA SER A 50 -23.84 6.32 -8.04
C SER A 50 -23.38 5.79 -9.40
N ALA A 51 -24.29 5.09 -10.08
CA ALA A 51 -24.06 4.64 -11.46
C ALA A 51 -23.80 5.83 -12.41
N GLU A 52 -24.39 6.96 -12.11
CA GLU A 52 -24.27 8.19 -12.89
C GLU A 52 -22.86 8.77 -12.82
N VAL A 53 -22.28 8.89 -11.63
CA VAL A 53 -20.89 9.33 -11.44
C VAL A 53 -19.91 8.30 -12.01
N THR A 54 -20.19 7.02 -11.85
CA THR A 54 -19.39 5.94 -12.46
C THR A 54 -19.38 6.05 -13.97
N LEU A 55 -20.55 6.25 -14.60
CA LEU A 55 -20.64 6.46 -16.04
C LEU A 55 -19.87 7.71 -16.51
N GLN A 56 -19.94 8.82 -15.75
CA GLN A 56 -19.16 10.02 -16.05
C GLN A 56 -17.65 9.72 -16.04
N ILE A 57 -17.17 8.99 -15.01
CA ILE A 57 -15.76 8.57 -14.92
C ILE A 57 -15.37 7.73 -16.15
N GLN A 58 -16.22 6.78 -16.55
CA GLN A 58 -15.98 5.94 -17.73
C GLN A 58 -15.95 6.75 -19.03
N MET A 59 -16.89 7.69 -19.19
CA MET A 59 -16.92 8.57 -20.36
C MET A 59 -15.68 9.44 -20.45
N ASP A 60 -15.20 9.95 -19.30
CA ASP A 60 -13.99 10.78 -19.27
C ASP A 60 -12.71 9.98 -19.54
N MET A 61 -12.65 8.72 -19.11
CA MET A 61 -11.46 7.87 -19.24
C MET A 61 -11.42 7.08 -20.56
N TYR A 62 -12.56 6.58 -21.00
CA TYR A 62 -12.67 5.69 -22.18
C TYR A 62 -13.36 6.34 -23.38
N GLY A 63 -13.99 7.51 -23.22
CA GLY A 63 -14.84 8.12 -24.24
C GLY A 63 -16.17 7.40 -24.47
N ARG A 64 -16.48 6.36 -23.65
CA ARG A 64 -17.66 5.49 -23.72
C ARG A 64 -17.88 4.78 -22.40
N PRO A 65 -19.04 4.16 -22.17
CA PRO A 65 -19.23 3.21 -21.06
C PRO A 65 -18.18 2.08 -21.11
N ALA A 66 -17.70 1.66 -19.94
CA ALA A 66 -16.82 0.50 -19.84
C ALA A 66 -17.52 -0.76 -20.33
N ARG A 67 -16.79 -1.63 -21.01
CA ARG A 67 -17.26 -2.98 -21.37
C ARG A 67 -17.18 -3.89 -20.16
N ASP A 68 -17.93 -4.99 -20.18
CA ASP A 68 -17.90 -5.97 -19.10
C ASP A 68 -16.50 -6.56 -18.85
N GLU A 69 -15.64 -6.47 -19.90
CA GLU A 69 -14.26 -6.94 -19.81
C GLU A 69 -13.25 -5.91 -19.28
N GLU A 70 -13.62 -4.69 -19.11
CA GLU A 70 -12.72 -3.59 -18.73
C GLU A 70 -12.85 -3.26 -17.25
N ASP A 71 -11.87 -2.57 -16.70
CA ASP A 71 -11.98 -2.00 -15.36
C ASP A 71 -13.12 -0.97 -15.35
N GLN A 72 -14.06 -1.14 -14.42
CA GLN A 72 -15.22 -0.27 -14.29
C GLN A 72 -14.90 1.11 -13.72
N VAL A 73 -13.67 1.35 -13.30
CA VAL A 73 -13.10 2.64 -12.86
C VAL A 73 -14.01 3.44 -11.90
N ALA A 74 -14.74 2.76 -11.02
CA ALA A 74 -15.64 3.38 -10.07
C ALA A 74 -14.91 3.98 -8.85
N PHE A 75 -15.60 4.87 -8.12
CA PHE A 75 -15.16 5.31 -6.80
C PHE A 75 -15.38 4.17 -5.77
N ALA A 76 -14.39 3.29 -5.61
CA ALA A 76 -14.46 2.07 -4.81
C ALA A 76 -13.64 2.17 -3.51
N TYR A 77 -13.81 3.25 -2.76
CA TYR A 77 -13.08 3.53 -1.52
C TYR A 77 -14.04 3.95 -0.40
N PRO A 78 -13.65 3.78 0.89
CA PRO A 78 -14.41 4.39 1.98
C PRO A 78 -14.53 5.91 1.78
N LEU A 79 -15.67 6.50 2.11
CA LEU A 79 -15.97 7.91 1.78
C LEU A 79 -14.92 8.90 2.33
N TYR A 80 -14.34 8.59 3.50
CA TYR A 80 -13.34 9.46 4.10
C TYR A 80 -12.04 9.61 3.27
N VAL A 81 -11.83 8.80 2.22
CA VAL A 81 -10.78 9.04 1.22
C VAL A 81 -10.99 10.40 0.54
N ALA A 82 -12.24 10.79 0.35
CA ALA A 82 -12.56 12.07 -0.30
C ALA A 82 -12.02 13.26 0.49
N PHE A 83 -11.96 13.21 1.84
CA PHE A 83 -11.35 14.28 2.63
C PHE A 83 -9.85 14.44 2.36
N LEU A 84 -9.14 13.33 2.13
CA LEU A 84 -7.73 13.34 1.78
C LEU A 84 -7.49 13.89 0.36
N VAL A 85 -8.40 13.57 -0.57
CA VAL A 85 -8.28 13.95 -1.99
C VAL A 85 -8.82 15.36 -2.24
N LEU A 86 -9.66 15.91 -1.36
CA LEU A 86 -10.33 17.20 -1.53
C LEU A 86 -9.41 18.36 -1.94
N PRO A 87 -8.22 18.58 -1.33
CA PRO A 87 -7.34 19.67 -1.76
C PRO A 87 -6.93 19.57 -3.24
N PHE A 88 -6.78 18.37 -3.75
CA PHE A 88 -6.43 18.10 -5.14
C PHE A 88 -7.68 18.16 -6.04
N ALA A 89 -8.84 17.78 -5.53
CA ALA A 89 -10.09 17.81 -6.27
C ALA A 89 -10.55 19.25 -6.60
N LEU A 90 -10.06 20.25 -5.88
CA LEU A 90 -10.31 21.67 -6.20
C LEU A 90 -9.53 22.17 -7.42
N LEU A 91 -8.51 21.44 -7.87
CA LEU A 91 -7.67 21.79 -9.01
C LEU A 91 -8.19 21.15 -10.31
N PRO A 92 -7.93 21.75 -11.49
CA PRO A 92 -8.09 21.06 -12.77
C PRO A 92 -7.26 19.77 -12.80
N TYR A 93 -7.76 18.73 -13.47
CA TYR A 93 -7.16 17.39 -13.38
C TYR A 93 -5.66 17.33 -13.70
N PRO A 94 -5.13 17.94 -14.78
CA PRO A 94 -3.71 17.88 -15.06
C PRO A 94 -2.83 18.44 -13.92
N LEU A 95 -3.27 19.51 -13.26
CA LEU A 95 -2.57 20.10 -12.12
C LEU A 95 -2.78 19.27 -10.83
N ALA A 96 -3.99 18.77 -10.62
CA ALA A 96 -4.31 17.84 -9.52
C ALA A 96 -3.44 16.59 -9.60
N GLN A 97 -3.32 16.01 -10.80
CA GLN A 97 -2.49 14.84 -11.04
C GLN A 97 -1.01 15.14 -10.78
N ALA A 98 -0.46 16.23 -11.35
CA ALA A 98 0.93 16.63 -11.08
C ALA A 98 1.20 16.80 -9.59
N SER A 99 0.27 17.45 -8.87
CA SER A 99 0.35 17.68 -7.43
C SER A 99 0.30 16.36 -6.64
N TRP A 100 -0.62 15.46 -7.01
CA TRP A 100 -0.75 14.15 -6.37
C TRP A 100 0.48 13.28 -6.59
N LEU A 101 0.98 13.15 -7.83
CA LEU A 101 2.18 12.36 -8.14
C LEU A 101 3.39 12.88 -7.38
N SER A 102 3.57 14.21 -7.30
CA SER A 102 4.64 14.85 -6.54
C SER A 102 4.53 14.56 -5.04
N ALA A 103 3.31 14.58 -4.49
CA ALA A 103 3.06 14.21 -3.10
C ALA A 103 3.40 12.74 -2.84
N LEU A 104 3.09 11.82 -3.77
CA LEU A 104 3.45 10.40 -3.66
C LEU A 104 4.97 10.18 -3.67
N VAL A 105 5.72 10.91 -4.52
CA VAL A 105 7.20 10.85 -4.51
C VAL A 105 7.74 11.29 -3.16
N LEU A 106 7.28 12.44 -2.64
CA LEU A 106 7.71 12.92 -1.33
C LEU A 106 7.29 11.98 -0.18
N ALA A 107 6.10 11.37 -0.27
CA ALA A 107 5.65 10.38 0.70
C ALA A 107 6.54 9.13 0.69
N ALA A 108 6.96 8.63 -0.48
CA ALA A 108 7.88 7.50 -0.60
C ALA A 108 9.26 7.81 0.02
N LEU A 109 9.82 8.98 -0.30
CA LEU A 109 11.09 9.43 0.27
C LEU A 109 10.99 9.71 1.77
N GLY A 110 9.89 10.34 2.22
CA GLY A 110 9.59 10.55 3.63
C GLY A 110 9.46 9.23 4.41
N THR A 111 8.82 8.24 3.81
CA THR A 111 8.73 6.88 4.38
C THR A 111 10.11 6.28 4.59
N LEU A 112 11.00 6.36 3.61
CA LEU A 112 12.37 5.88 3.77
C LEU A 112 13.07 6.57 4.95
N ILE A 113 12.96 7.89 5.07
CA ILE A 113 13.56 8.66 6.17
C ILE A 113 12.98 8.20 7.53
N VAL A 114 11.66 8.00 7.61
CA VAL A 114 11.00 7.50 8.82
C VAL A 114 11.52 6.12 9.20
N ILE A 115 11.62 5.19 8.23
CA ILE A 115 12.15 3.84 8.47
C ILE A 115 13.59 3.91 8.97
N LEU A 116 14.45 4.72 8.34
CA LEU A 116 15.85 4.87 8.76
C LEU A 116 15.96 5.42 10.18
N ARG A 117 15.10 6.36 10.57
CA ARG A 117 15.05 6.90 11.94
C ARG A 117 14.54 5.87 12.95
N THR A 118 13.52 5.10 12.60
CA THR A 118 12.98 4.02 13.45
C THR A 118 14.03 2.93 13.71
N LEU A 119 14.92 2.70 12.74
CA LEU A 119 16.02 1.73 12.84
C LEU A 119 17.29 2.29 13.47
N ASP A 120 17.31 3.58 13.82
CA ASP A 120 18.53 4.31 14.20
C ASP A 120 19.70 4.08 13.22
N TRP A 121 19.34 3.92 11.95
CA TRP A 121 20.30 3.67 10.87
C TRP A 121 20.66 4.96 10.16
N ASN A 122 21.93 5.37 10.29
CA ASN A 122 22.48 6.54 9.63
C ASN A 122 23.47 6.12 8.52
N PRO A 123 22.98 5.80 7.32
CA PRO A 123 23.83 5.35 6.23
C PRO A 123 24.71 6.47 5.69
N ARG A 124 25.87 6.11 5.09
CA ARG A 124 26.72 7.07 4.38
C ARG A 124 25.92 7.75 3.25
N PRO A 125 26.24 9.02 2.89
CA PRO A 125 25.47 9.77 1.89
C PRO A 125 25.24 9.03 0.56
N ALA A 126 26.27 8.35 0.04
CA ALA A 126 26.14 7.56 -1.19
C ALA A 126 25.11 6.41 -1.06
N VAL A 127 25.07 5.75 0.12
CA VAL A 127 24.08 4.68 0.40
C VAL A 127 22.69 5.29 0.55
N LEU A 128 22.57 6.44 1.22
CA LEU A 128 21.30 7.15 1.36
C LEU A 128 20.72 7.54 0.01
N ILE A 129 21.54 8.11 -0.88
CA ILE A 129 21.12 8.45 -2.25
C ILE A 129 20.69 7.18 -3.00
N GLY A 130 21.46 6.09 -2.89
CA GLY A 130 21.12 4.80 -3.50
C GLY A 130 19.78 4.26 -2.99
N LEU A 131 19.55 4.31 -1.67
CA LEU A 131 18.27 3.89 -1.06
C LEU A 131 17.10 4.79 -1.48
N ALA A 132 17.32 6.10 -1.58
CA ALA A 132 16.30 7.04 -2.03
C ALA A 132 15.89 6.77 -3.50
N LEU A 133 16.87 6.62 -4.39
CA LEU A 133 16.62 6.25 -5.78
C LEU A 133 15.94 4.87 -5.87
N TRP A 134 16.44 3.89 -5.12
CA TRP A 134 15.88 2.55 -5.06
C TRP A 134 14.43 2.57 -4.58
N SER A 135 14.10 3.32 -3.52
CA SER A 135 12.73 3.37 -2.97
C SER A 135 11.71 3.93 -3.96
N VAL A 136 12.11 4.91 -4.78
CA VAL A 136 11.25 5.50 -5.82
C VAL A 136 11.16 4.59 -7.06
N LEU A 137 12.29 4.01 -7.49
CA LEU A 137 12.38 3.16 -8.67
C LEU A 137 11.98 1.70 -8.41
N PHE A 138 11.80 1.30 -7.15
CA PHE A 138 11.25 0.00 -6.78
C PHE A 138 9.92 -0.21 -7.51
N TYR A 139 9.78 -1.30 -8.29
CA TYR A 139 8.67 -1.49 -9.21
C TYR A 139 7.29 -1.19 -8.60
N PRO A 140 6.93 -1.71 -7.41
CA PRO A 140 5.66 -1.39 -6.77
C PRO A 140 5.48 0.11 -6.48
N THR A 141 6.55 0.81 -6.08
CA THR A 141 6.50 2.25 -5.81
C THR A 141 6.35 3.05 -7.10
N ALA A 142 7.21 2.79 -8.09
CA ALA A 142 7.16 3.48 -9.38
C ALA A 142 5.80 3.26 -10.07
N ARG A 143 5.30 2.02 -10.06
CA ARG A 143 3.97 1.68 -10.57
C ARG A 143 2.87 2.45 -9.84
N SER A 144 2.95 2.52 -8.50
CA SER A 144 2.00 3.27 -7.68
C SER A 144 2.02 4.77 -7.96
N ILE A 145 3.20 5.35 -8.22
CA ILE A 145 3.34 6.76 -8.62
C ILE A 145 2.68 6.97 -9.98
N ILE A 146 3.05 6.18 -11.00
CA ILE A 146 2.55 6.32 -12.37
C ILE A 146 1.02 6.22 -12.41
N LEU A 147 0.43 5.27 -11.69
CA LEU A 147 -1.02 5.08 -11.61
C LEU A 147 -1.71 6.07 -10.64
N GLY A 148 -0.95 6.83 -9.86
CA GLY A 148 -1.51 7.71 -8.84
C GLY A 148 -2.16 6.95 -7.67
N GLN A 149 -1.64 5.77 -7.31
CA GLN A 149 -2.18 4.89 -6.28
C GLN A 149 -1.99 5.43 -4.85
N ILE A 150 -3.04 5.36 -4.06
CA ILE A 150 -3.03 5.75 -2.64
C ILE A 150 -2.18 4.81 -1.75
N SER A 151 -1.71 3.69 -2.29
CA SER A 151 -0.93 2.67 -1.57
C SER A 151 0.31 3.25 -0.87
N ILE A 152 0.98 4.24 -1.50
CA ILE A 152 2.14 4.93 -0.92
C ILE A 152 1.75 5.74 0.31
N VAL A 153 0.57 6.38 0.30
CA VAL A 153 0.05 7.12 1.46
C VAL A 153 -0.20 6.16 2.62
N VAL A 154 -0.79 4.99 2.35
CA VAL A 154 -1.00 3.94 3.37
C VAL A 154 0.32 3.46 3.94
N LEU A 155 1.33 3.21 3.11
CA LEU A 155 2.67 2.86 3.55
C LEU A 155 3.29 3.95 4.44
N ALA A 156 3.18 5.23 4.05
CA ALA A 156 3.71 6.35 4.82
C ALA A 156 3.01 6.48 6.18
N LEU A 157 1.68 6.37 6.22
CA LEU A 157 0.90 6.38 7.45
C LEU A 157 1.29 5.23 8.38
N LEU A 158 1.49 4.03 7.82
CA LEU A 158 1.92 2.85 8.57
C LEU A 158 3.34 3.04 9.13
N ALA A 159 4.29 3.53 8.34
CA ALA A 159 5.65 3.79 8.79
C ALA A 159 5.67 4.85 9.92
N LEU A 160 4.89 5.93 9.78
CA LEU A 160 4.73 6.94 10.82
C LEU A 160 4.05 6.37 12.07
N ALA A 161 3.06 5.48 11.93
CA ALA A 161 2.42 4.81 13.07
C ALA A 161 3.43 3.93 13.83
N LEU A 162 4.27 3.18 13.12
CA LEU A 162 5.32 2.37 13.73
C LEU A 162 6.35 3.24 14.46
N TRP A 163 6.81 4.32 13.83
CA TRP A 163 7.69 5.28 14.46
C TRP A 163 7.04 5.90 15.73
N ALA A 164 5.75 6.26 15.66
CA ALA A 164 5.03 6.82 16.78
C ALA A 164 4.90 5.84 17.96
N LEU A 165 4.64 4.54 17.68
CA LEU A 165 4.60 3.47 18.69
C LEU A 165 5.98 3.30 19.37
N GLU A 166 7.05 3.30 18.59
CA GLU A 166 8.42 3.15 19.10
C GLU A 166 8.86 4.38 19.94
N SER A 167 8.36 5.56 19.56
CA SER A 167 8.63 6.84 20.24
C SER A 167 7.69 7.13 21.42
N GLY A 168 6.77 6.22 21.78
CA GLY A 168 5.80 6.42 22.86
C GLY A 168 4.67 7.42 22.57
N HIS A 169 4.46 7.76 21.31
CA HIS A 169 3.37 8.66 20.87
C HIS A 169 2.09 7.87 20.54
N ASP A 170 1.58 7.14 21.54
CA ASP A 170 0.48 6.17 21.40
C ASP A 170 -0.76 6.72 20.70
N ALA A 171 -1.24 7.91 21.10
CA ALA A 171 -2.44 8.49 20.51
C ALA A 171 -2.23 8.84 19.02
N LEU A 172 -1.05 9.38 18.66
CA LEU A 172 -0.70 9.64 17.26
C LEU A 172 -0.68 8.36 16.45
N ALA A 173 -0.09 7.29 16.99
CA ALA A 173 -0.07 6.00 16.33
C ALA A 173 -1.49 5.49 16.02
N GLY A 174 -2.41 5.56 16.99
CA GLY A 174 -3.80 5.18 16.79
C GLY A 174 -4.50 5.98 15.69
N CYS A 175 -4.33 7.31 15.67
CA CYS A 175 -4.88 8.16 14.61
C CYS A 175 -4.31 7.83 13.23
N LEU A 176 -2.99 7.60 13.14
CA LEU A 176 -2.34 7.24 11.87
C LEU A 176 -2.81 5.87 11.34
N LEU A 177 -3.00 4.89 12.24
CA LEU A 177 -3.58 3.59 11.87
C LEU A 177 -5.02 3.72 11.37
N ALA A 178 -5.83 4.59 11.98
CA ALA A 178 -7.18 4.88 11.51
C ALA A 178 -7.17 5.51 10.11
N LEU A 179 -6.31 6.50 9.88
CA LEU A 179 -6.15 7.11 8.55
C LEU A 179 -5.65 6.09 7.50
N ALA A 180 -4.82 5.12 7.89
CA ALA A 180 -4.35 4.08 6.96
C ALA A 180 -5.49 3.20 6.43
N THR A 181 -6.67 3.18 7.08
CA THR A 181 -7.84 2.40 6.63
C THR A 181 -8.47 2.93 5.32
N VAL A 182 -7.95 4.01 4.75
CA VAL A 182 -8.37 4.52 3.40
C VAL A 182 -8.23 3.47 2.29
N LYS A 183 -7.39 2.45 2.49
CA LYS A 183 -7.28 1.28 1.59
C LYS A 183 -7.29 0.00 2.43
N PRO A 184 -8.48 -0.46 2.88
CA PRO A 184 -8.62 -1.52 3.87
C PRO A 184 -7.90 -2.82 3.51
N GLN A 185 -7.90 -3.21 2.24
CA GLN A 185 -7.29 -4.44 1.75
C GLN A 185 -5.77 -4.51 1.98
N MET A 186 -5.11 -3.38 2.19
CA MET A 186 -3.67 -3.36 2.49
C MET A 186 -3.35 -3.59 3.96
N ILE A 187 -4.31 -3.35 4.86
CA ILE A 187 -4.01 -3.25 6.30
C ILE A 187 -4.94 -4.09 7.17
N PHE A 188 -5.86 -4.88 6.60
CA PHE A 188 -6.91 -5.62 7.34
C PHE A 188 -6.36 -6.66 8.33
N LEU A 189 -5.12 -7.17 8.15
CA LEU A 189 -4.42 -8.00 9.11
C LEU A 189 -3.40 -7.19 9.94
N ILE A 190 -2.80 -6.17 9.35
CA ILE A 190 -1.73 -5.38 9.98
C ILE A 190 -2.27 -4.55 11.14
N VAL A 191 -3.39 -3.84 10.94
CA VAL A 191 -3.99 -3.01 11.98
C VAL A 191 -4.45 -3.84 13.18
N PRO A 192 -5.22 -4.93 13.03
CA PRO A 192 -5.57 -5.79 14.18
C PRO A 192 -4.34 -6.31 14.93
N PHE A 193 -3.27 -6.69 14.21
CA PHE A 193 -2.03 -7.11 14.84
C PHE A 193 -1.40 -6.00 15.69
N LEU A 194 -1.25 -4.79 15.15
CA LEU A 194 -0.66 -3.67 15.88
C LEU A 194 -1.50 -3.22 17.08
N LEU A 195 -2.83 -3.27 16.95
CA LEU A 195 -3.74 -3.00 18.08
C LEU A 195 -3.61 -4.09 19.17
N LEU A 196 -3.48 -5.36 18.78
CA LEU A 196 -3.24 -6.46 19.72
C LEU A 196 -1.90 -6.29 20.45
N VAL A 197 -0.82 -5.96 19.74
CA VAL A 197 0.49 -5.66 20.34
C VAL A 197 0.38 -4.50 21.32
N SER A 198 -0.32 -3.42 20.93
CA SER A 198 -0.52 -2.24 21.77
C SER A 198 -1.28 -2.59 23.05
N LEU A 199 -2.37 -3.38 22.95
CA LEU A 199 -3.12 -3.87 24.11
C LEU A 199 -2.24 -4.69 25.05
N ARG A 200 -1.45 -5.61 24.52
CA ARG A 200 -0.57 -6.51 25.31
C ARG A 200 0.57 -5.75 25.99
N ARG A 201 1.00 -4.64 25.43
CA ARG A 201 2.01 -3.75 26.00
C ARG A 201 1.43 -2.68 26.96
N GLY A 202 0.11 -2.66 27.16
CA GLY A 202 -0.55 -1.67 28.00
C GLY A 202 -0.70 -0.28 27.34
N ALA A 203 -0.41 -0.15 26.03
CA ALA A 203 -0.58 1.08 25.26
C ALA A 203 -2.05 1.29 24.86
N TYR A 204 -2.96 1.32 25.84
CA TYR A 204 -4.41 1.44 25.61
C TYR A 204 -4.79 2.73 24.88
N ARG A 205 -3.97 3.78 25.00
CA ARG A 205 -4.18 5.06 24.30
C ARG A 205 -4.15 4.90 22.79
N THR A 206 -3.34 3.98 22.25
CA THR A 206 -3.31 3.67 20.80
C THR A 206 -4.67 3.15 20.33
N VAL A 207 -5.22 2.19 21.06
CA VAL A 207 -6.52 1.58 20.71
C VAL A 207 -7.66 2.58 20.85
N ALA A 208 -7.68 3.33 21.94
CA ALA A 208 -8.69 4.37 22.17
C ALA A 208 -8.63 5.46 21.08
N ALA A 209 -7.44 5.95 20.74
CA ALA A 209 -7.25 6.93 19.68
C ALA A 209 -7.64 6.40 18.30
N PHE A 210 -7.32 5.13 18.01
CA PHE A 210 -7.76 4.46 16.77
C PHE A 210 -9.30 4.43 16.68
N LEU A 211 -9.97 3.96 17.73
CA LEU A 211 -11.44 3.87 17.75
C LEU A 211 -12.10 5.25 17.67
N CYS A 212 -11.58 6.25 18.40
CA CYS A 212 -12.07 7.62 18.33
C CYS A 212 -11.88 8.20 16.92
N ALA A 213 -10.69 8.05 16.32
CA ALA A 213 -10.43 8.55 14.97
C ALA A 213 -11.32 7.85 13.93
N MET A 214 -11.52 6.53 14.01
CA MET A 214 -12.46 5.81 13.15
C MET A 214 -13.90 6.31 13.33
N ALA A 215 -14.33 6.54 14.57
CA ALA A 215 -15.66 7.10 14.84
C ALA A 215 -15.82 8.50 14.22
N VAL A 216 -14.80 9.36 14.34
CA VAL A 216 -14.80 10.69 13.72
C VAL A 216 -14.86 10.60 12.20
N LEU A 217 -14.03 9.74 11.57
CA LEU A 217 -14.02 9.55 10.12
C LEU A 217 -15.38 9.03 9.61
N ALA A 218 -15.97 8.06 10.33
CA ALA A 218 -17.28 7.53 10.00
C ALA A 218 -18.39 8.58 10.17
N LEU A 219 -18.37 9.33 11.28
CA LEU A 219 -19.37 10.36 11.56
C LEU A 219 -19.31 11.49 10.53
N LEU A 220 -18.11 12.01 10.22
CA LEU A 220 -17.94 13.04 9.19
C LEU A 220 -18.43 12.54 7.83
N SER A 221 -18.15 11.29 7.50
CA SER A 221 -18.65 10.66 6.27
C SER A 221 -20.16 10.54 6.24
N CYS A 222 -20.79 10.17 7.36
CA CYS A 222 -22.25 10.11 7.49
C CYS A 222 -22.92 11.49 7.42
N ILE A 223 -22.26 12.54 7.93
CA ILE A 223 -22.76 13.91 7.82
C ILE A 223 -22.79 14.36 6.34
N VAL A 224 -21.75 14.02 5.57
CA VAL A 224 -21.64 14.41 4.16
C VAL A 224 -22.52 13.54 3.26
N LEU A 225 -22.56 12.23 3.49
CA LEU A 225 -23.36 11.27 2.73
C LEU A 225 -23.88 10.17 3.67
N PRO A 226 -25.11 10.28 4.20
CA PRO A 226 -25.66 9.32 5.17
C PRO A 226 -25.70 7.86 4.65
N THR A 227 -25.83 7.69 3.34
CA THR A 227 -25.93 6.37 2.66
C THR A 227 -24.58 5.76 2.31
N TRP A 228 -23.44 6.38 2.67
CA TRP A 228 -22.16 5.96 2.16
C TRP A 228 -21.77 4.51 2.50
N ILE A 229 -22.13 4.01 3.70
CA ILE A 229 -21.78 2.64 4.11
C ILE A 229 -22.45 1.60 3.22
N PRO A 230 -23.79 1.58 3.09
CA PRO A 230 -24.46 0.65 2.17
C PRO A 230 -24.01 0.83 0.71
N SER A 231 -23.81 2.07 0.24
CA SER A 231 -23.33 2.34 -1.12
C SER A 231 -21.92 1.79 -1.34
N PHE A 232 -21.01 1.98 -0.40
CA PHE A 232 -19.65 1.44 -0.44
C PHE A 232 -19.64 -0.10 -0.45
N VAL A 233 -20.42 -0.73 0.44
CA VAL A 233 -20.49 -2.20 0.53
C VAL A 233 -21.09 -2.80 -0.75
N ALA A 234 -22.15 -2.22 -1.30
CA ALA A 234 -22.74 -2.63 -2.57
C ALA A 234 -21.72 -2.49 -3.72
N GLY A 235 -21.00 -1.35 -3.76
CA GLY A 235 -19.95 -1.08 -4.75
C GLY A 235 -18.80 -2.08 -4.69
N LEU A 236 -18.39 -2.52 -3.49
CA LEU A 236 -17.33 -3.53 -3.34
C LEU A 236 -17.73 -4.88 -3.97
N GLY A 237 -18.97 -5.30 -3.80
CA GLY A 237 -19.48 -6.56 -4.36
C GLY A 237 -19.47 -6.57 -5.89
N SER A 238 -19.89 -5.49 -6.51
CA SER A 238 -19.91 -5.33 -7.96
C SER A 238 -18.51 -5.09 -8.55
N TYR A 239 -17.66 -4.27 -7.89
CA TYR A 239 -16.32 -3.94 -8.37
C TYR A 239 -15.40 -5.16 -8.46
N GLN A 240 -15.52 -6.10 -7.54
CA GLN A 240 -14.71 -7.32 -7.53
C GLN A 240 -14.92 -8.21 -8.76
N SER A 241 -16.11 -8.20 -9.34
CA SER A 241 -16.42 -9.04 -10.50
C SER A 241 -15.92 -8.48 -11.83
N TYR A 242 -15.52 -7.20 -11.88
CA TYR A 242 -15.29 -6.46 -13.13
C TYR A 242 -13.84 -6.01 -13.36
N THR A 243 -12.93 -6.13 -12.38
CA THR A 243 -11.54 -5.73 -12.61
C THR A 243 -10.79 -6.73 -13.48
N SER A 244 -10.44 -6.32 -14.69
CA SER A 244 -9.96 -7.18 -15.78
C SER A 244 -8.63 -7.89 -15.52
N ILE A 245 -7.74 -7.30 -14.72
CA ILE A 245 -6.41 -7.87 -14.41
C ILE A 245 -6.56 -9.15 -13.57
N TYR A 246 -7.66 -9.33 -12.86
CA TYR A 246 -7.90 -10.43 -11.94
C TYR A 246 -9.23 -11.15 -12.20
N ARG A 247 -9.66 -11.19 -13.46
CA ARG A 247 -10.91 -11.84 -13.91
C ARG A 247 -11.18 -13.20 -13.29
N GLU A 248 -10.11 -13.93 -12.99
CA GLU A 248 -10.23 -15.25 -12.39
C GLU A 248 -10.36 -15.19 -10.87
N GLY A 249 -10.41 -13.98 -10.24
CA GLY A 249 -10.56 -13.83 -8.79
C GLY A 249 -9.48 -14.52 -7.97
N LYS A 250 -8.33 -14.82 -8.57
CA LYS A 250 -7.25 -15.57 -7.93
C LYS A 250 -6.40 -14.68 -7.05
N SER A 251 -6.19 -15.11 -5.82
CA SER A 251 -5.12 -14.59 -4.98
C SER A 251 -3.75 -14.94 -5.58
N PRO A 252 -2.64 -14.26 -5.18
CA PRO A 252 -1.29 -14.68 -5.58
C PRO A 252 -1.01 -16.16 -5.32
N LEU A 253 -1.52 -16.73 -4.22
CA LEU A 253 -1.45 -18.17 -3.97
C LEU A 253 -2.27 -18.97 -4.99
N GLY A 254 -3.44 -18.48 -5.37
CA GLY A 254 -4.27 -19.12 -6.40
C GLY A 254 -3.63 -19.07 -7.80
N VAL A 255 -2.88 -18.01 -8.09
CA VAL A 255 -2.08 -17.92 -9.33
C VAL A 255 -1.02 -19.00 -9.34
N ILE A 256 -0.26 -19.16 -8.25
CA ILE A 256 0.76 -20.23 -8.12
C ILE A 256 0.12 -21.61 -8.27
N ALA A 257 -0.96 -21.86 -7.54
CA ALA A 257 -1.65 -23.14 -7.59
C ALA A 257 -2.16 -23.46 -9.00
N GLY A 258 -2.68 -22.46 -9.73
CA GLY A 258 -3.15 -22.63 -11.11
C GLY A 258 -2.05 -22.96 -12.12
N TYR A 259 -0.79 -22.58 -11.82
CA TYR A 259 0.36 -22.99 -12.67
C TYR A 259 0.94 -24.35 -12.31
N LEU A 260 0.84 -24.76 -11.04
CA LEU A 260 1.50 -25.96 -10.54
C LEU A 260 0.60 -27.19 -10.45
N LEU A 261 -0.73 -26.98 -10.42
CA LEU A 261 -1.69 -28.04 -10.15
C LEU A 261 -2.76 -28.13 -11.26
N PRO A 262 -3.34 -29.32 -11.48
CA PRO A 262 -4.56 -29.45 -12.28
C PRO A 262 -5.68 -28.53 -11.75
N SER A 263 -6.53 -28.04 -12.64
CA SER A 263 -7.58 -27.04 -12.35
C SER A 263 -8.50 -27.43 -11.19
N GLU A 264 -8.83 -28.73 -11.07
CA GLU A 264 -9.67 -29.29 -10.01
C GLU A 264 -9.05 -29.19 -8.61
N PHE A 265 -7.72 -29.19 -8.50
CA PHE A 265 -7.00 -29.12 -7.21
C PHE A 265 -6.54 -27.69 -6.87
N ALA A 266 -6.44 -26.79 -7.84
CA ALA A 266 -5.90 -25.45 -7.63
C ALA A 266 -6.68 -24.65 -6.58
N ALA A 267 -8.02 -24.60 -6.66
CA ALA A 267 -8.84 -23.87 -5.71
C ALA A 267 -8.83 -24.47 -4.28
N PRO A 268 -9.08 -25.79 -4.08
CA PRO A 268 -9.06 -26.38 -2.74
C PRO A 268 -7.68 -26.30 -2.08
N VAL A 269 -6.59 -26.47 -2.84
CA VAL A 269 -5.23 -26.35 -2.30
C VAL A 269 -4.92 -24.90 -1.92
N THR A 270 -5.38 -23.92 -2.73
CA THR A 270 -5.23 -22.49 -2.38
C THR A 270 -5.92 -22.17 -1.06
N VAL A 271 -7.14 -22.65 -0.85
CA VAL A 271 -7.88 -22.46 0.41
C VAL A 271 -7.12 -23.11 1.57
N LEU A 272 -6.68 -24.35 1.41
CA LEU A 272 -5.94 -25.08 2.45
C LEU A 272 -4.66 -24.34 2.87
N ILE A 273 -3.86 -23.89 1.89
CA ILE A 273 -2.63 -23.13 2.16
C ILE A 273 -2.97 -21.80 2.82
N SER A 274 -4.01 -21.11 2.38
CA SER A 274 -4.44 -19.84 2.97
C SER A 274 -4.85 -20.01 4.43
N VAL A 275 -5.63 -21.03 4.74
CA VAL A 275 -6.02 -21.36 6.12
C VAL A 275 -4.81 -21.72 6.98
N ALA A 276 -3.89 -22.52 6.44
CA ALA A 276 -2.65 -22.88 7.14
C ALA A 276 -1.76 -21.66 7.42
N LEU A 277 -1.62 -20.74 6.45
CA LEU A 277 -0.87 -19.50 6.61
C LEU A 277 -1.51 -18.56 7.65
N VAL A 278 -2.84 -18.42 7.63
CA VAL A 278 -3.57 -17.63 8.65
C VAL A 278 -3.40 -18.25 10.02
N GLY A 279 -3.56 -19.58 10.14
CA GLY A 279 -3.37 -20.31 11.39
C GLY A 279 -1.96 -20.11 11.95
N TYR A 280 -0.94 -20.27 11.10
CA TYR A 280 0.45 -20.02 11.49
C TYR A 280 0.70 -18.54 11.85
N MET A 281 0.12 -17.60 11.12
CA MET A 281 0.19 -16.17 11.43
C MET A 281 -0.40 -15.87 12.81
N VAL A 282 -1.58 -16.41 13.12
CA VAL A 282 -2.20 -16.25 14.45
C VAL A 282 -1.32 -16.86 15.55
N TYR A 283 -0.72 -18.05 15.32
CA TYR A 283 0.26 -18.61 16.23
C TYR A 283 1.45 -17.67 16.45
N VAL A 284 2.02 -17.12 15.37
CA VAL A 284 3.13 -16.16 15.45
C VAL A 284 2.71 -14.90 16.22
N TRP A 285 1.47 -14.41 16.06
CA TRP A 285 0.93 -13.28 16.82
C TRP A 285 0.90 -13.58 18.33
N ILE A 286 0.39 -14.77 18.71
CA ILE A 286 0.32 -15.18 20.12
C ILE A 286 1.72 -15.27 20.73
N VAL A 287 2.68 -15.83 20.01
CA VAL A 287 4.06 -15.99 20.50
C VAL A 287 4.77 -14.62 20.59
N SER A 288 4.62 -13.76 19.57
CA SER A 288 5.30 -12.47 19.50
C SER A 288 4.74 -11.40 20.45
N THR A 289 3.52 -11.61 20.97
CA THR A 289 2.92 -10.71 21.97
C THR A 289 3.28 -11.08 23.41
N LYS A 290 4.05 -12.16 23.64
CA LYS A 290 4.58 -12.49 24.98
C LYS A 290 5.67 -11.49 25.37
N ALA A 291 5.78 -11.23 26.67
CA ALA A 291 6.82 -10.34 27.21
C ALA A 291 8.22 -10.78 26.75
N ARG A 292 9.01 -9.90 26.17
CA ARG A 292 10.36 -10.08 25.58
C ARG A 292 10.43 -10.54 24.11
N ALA A 293 9.32 -10.78 23.41
CA ALA A 293 9.39 -11.08 21.99
C ALA A 293 9.46 -9.78 21.14
N ASN A 294 10.24 -9.81 20.05
CA ASN A 294 10.26 -8.70 19.08
C ASN A 294 9.11 -8.90 18.08
N PRO A 295 8.09 -8.01 18.05
CA PRO A 295 6.95 -8.15 17.17
C PRO A 295 7.25 -7.82 15.70
N CYS A 296 8.43 -7.28 15.37
CA CYS A 296 8.75 -6.85 14.00
C CYS A 296 8.67 -7.99 12.99
N GLN A 297 9.13 -9.19 13.36
CA GLN A 297 9.04 -10.35 12.47
C GLN A 297 7.61 -10.79 12.22
N ALA A 298 6.80 -10.81 13.28
CA ALA A 298 5.38 -11.12 13.17
C ALA A 298 4.66 -10.09 12.30
N LEU A 299 5.02 -8.80 12.43
CA LEU A 299 4.51 -7.73 11.59
C LEU A 299 4.87 -7.97 10.11
N PHE A 300 6.14 -8.23 9.81
CA PHE A 300 6.59 -8.44 8.43
C PHE A 300 5.97 -9.69 7.81
N PHE A 301 5.87 -10.78 8.60
CA PHE A 301 5.14 -11.96 8.17
C PHE A 301 3.66 -11.65 7.90
N THR A 302 3.01 -10.87 8.77
CA THR A 302 1.63 -10.41 8.58
C THR A 302 1.48 -9.58 7.29
N MET A 303 2.44 -8.69 6.99
CA MET A 303 2.44 -7.93 5.73
C MET A 303 2.47 -8.85 4.50
N VAL A 304 3.33 -9.87 4.53
CA VAL A 304 3.42 -10.82 3.42
C VAL A 304 2.13 -11.63 3.28
N VAL A 305 1.57 -12.12 4.38
CA VAL A 305 0.29 -12.85 4.38
C VAL A 305 -0.85 -11.96 3.86
N THR A 306 -0.86 -10.67 4.26
CA THR A 306 -1.82 -9.67 3.73
C THR A 306 -1.74 -9.52 2.21
N LEU A 307 -0.57 -9.72 1.61
CA LEU A 307 -0.37 -9.61 0.17
C LEU A 307 -0.63 -10.92 -0.60
N LEU A 308 -0.55 -12.07 0.06
CA LEU A 308 -0.65 -13.39 -0.58
C LEU A 308 -2.08 -13.96 -0.63
N ILE A 309 -2.89 -13.66 0.41
CA ILE A 309 -4.19 -14.31 0.59
C ILE A 309 -5.32 -13.64 -0.18
N PRO A 310 -5.51 -12.30 -0.14
CA PRO A 310 -6.65 -11.70 -0.79
C PRO A 310 -6.63 -11.88 -2.30
N ALA A 311 -7.78 -12.18 -2.87
CA ALA A 311 -7.97 -12.03 -4.29
C ALA A 311 -7.76 -10.55 -4.67
N GLN A 312 -7.27 -10.30 -5.87
CA GLN A 312 -7.10 -8.93 -6.41
C GLN A 312 -6.06 -8.06 -5.65
N THR A 313 -5.01 -8.67 -5.13
CA THR A 313 -3.88 -7.93 -4.59
C THR A 313 -2.96 -7.50 -5.74
N GLY A 314 -3.10 -6.25 -6.19
CA GLY A 314 -2.23 -5.67 -7.23
C GLY A 314 -0.80 -5.46 -6.75
N THR A 315 0.14 -5.41 -7.70
CA THR A 315 1.57 -5.14 -7.41
C THR A 315 1.78 -3.80 -6.72
N THR A 316 0.88 -2.82 -6.92
CA THR A 316 0.90 -1.54 -6.22
C THR A 316 0.73 -1.65 -4.71
N ASN A 317 0.09 -2.73 -4.20
CA ASN A 317 0.00 -2.99 -2.76
C ASN A 317 1.32 -3.50 -2.17
N GLN A 318 2.19 -4.06 -3.02
CA GLN A 318 3.50 -4.57 -2.61
C GLN A 318 4.49 -3.47 -2.19
N VAL A 319 4.11 -2.18 -2.28
CA VAL A 319 4.88 -1.08 -1.66
C VAL A 319 5.05 -1.30 -0.15
N LEU A 320 4.16 -2.06 0.50
CA LEU A 320 4.31 -2.47 1.91
C LEU A 320 5.62 -3.20 2.19
N LEU A 321 6.14 -3.93 1.19
CA LEU A 321 7.39 -4.68 1.31
C LEU A 321 8.62 -3.78 1.40
N LEU A 322 8.50 -2.49 1.13
CA LEU A 322 9.58 -1.52 1.37
C LEU A 322 10.03 -1.56 2.84
N LEU A 323 9.09 -1.69 3.78
CA LEU A 323 9.37 -1.80 5.22
C LEU A 323 10.26 -3.00 5.56
N PRO A 324 9.85 -4.25 5.34
CA PRO A 324 10.67 -5.42 5.67
C PRO A 324 11.96 -5.50 4.85
N ILE A 325 11.98 -4.99 3.61
CA ILE A 325 13.18 -5.01 2.78
C ILE A 325 14.24 -4.04 3.31
N VAL A 326 13.88 -2.79 3.60
CA VAL A 326 14.83 -1.81 4.17
C VAL A 326 15.31 -2.24 5.54
N TYR A 327 14.40 -2.78 6.38
CA TYR A 327 14.76 -3.37 7.66
C TYR A 327 15.74 -4.54 7.50
N GLY A 328 15.46 -5.44 6.56
CA GLY A 328 16.34 -6.57 6.23
C GLY A 328 17.72 -6.10 5.77
N LEU A 329 17.81 -5.08 4.93
CA LEU A 329 19.07 -4.53 4.44
C LEU A 329 19.91 -3.91 5.58
N ALA A 330 19.26 -3.23 6.54
CA ALA A 330 19.95 -2.65 7.70
C ALA A 330 20.59 -3.71 8.58
N LEU A 331 19.91 -4.85 8.79
CA LEU A 331 20.32 -5.92 9.71
C LEU A 331 21.06 -7.08 9.02
N PHE A 332 21.17 -7.08 7.69
CA PHE A 332 21.69 -8.24 6.95
C PHE A 332 23.18 -8.50 7.26
N PRO A 333 23.55 -9.69 7.78
CA PRO A 333 24.93 -10.03 8.15
C PRO A 333 25.82 -10.48 6.98
N GLY A 334 25.25 -10.49 5.75
CA GLY A 334 25.90 -11.06 4.57
C GLY A 334 27.14 -10.33 4.06
N SER A 335 27.86 -10.98 3.16
CA SER A 335 29.00 -10.40 2.46
C SER A 335 28.62 -9.13 1.68
N ARG A 336 29.61 -8.29 1.31
CA ARG A 336 29.38 -7.08 0.51
C ARG A 336 28.64 -7.40 -0.80
N VAL A 337 28.94 -8.53 -1.43
CA VAL A 337 28.29 -8.99 -2.68
C VAL A 337 26.80 -9.25 -2.47
N MET A 338 26.41 -9.92 -1.39
CA MET A 338 25.01 -10.19 -1.08
C MET A 338 24.26 -8.92 -0.69
N ARG A 339 24.90 -7.98 0.06
CA ARG A 339 24.28 -6.69 0.42
C ARG A 339 23.99 -5.79 -0.79
N MET A 340 24.74 -5.94 -1.87
CA MET A 340 24.50 -5.20 -3.12
C MET A 340 23.63 -5.99 -4.11
N GLY A 341 23.83 -7.30 -4.20
CA GLY A 341 23.13 -8.16 -5.15
C GLY A 341 21.63 -8.28 -4.88
N MET A 342 21.23 -8.41 -3.61
CA MET A 342 19.82 -8.55 -3.25
C MET A 342 18.98 -7.29 -3.59
N PRO A 343 19.38 -6.06 -3.24
CA PRO A 343 18.65 -4.87 -3.66
C PRO A 343 18.61 -4.73 -5.18
N SER A 344 19.69 -5.08 -5.88
CA SER A 344 19.74 -5.03 -7.34
C SER A 344 18.75 -6.02 -7.96
N LEU A 345 18.66 -7.23 -7.44
CA LEU A 345 17.68 -8.23 -7.89
C LEU A 345 16.24 -7.75 -7.65
N LEU A 346 15.97 -7.22 -6.46
CA LEU A 346 14.65 -6.71 -6.10
C LEU A 346 14.26 -5.44 -6.88
N LEU A 347 15.26 -4.67 -7.38
CA LEU A 347 15.03 -3.53 -8.25
C LEU A 347 14.75 -3.98 -9.68
N VAL A 348 15.67 -4.75 -10.25
CA VAL A 348 15.69 -5.05 -11.69
C VAL A 348 14.73 -6.19 -12.05
N GLY A 349 14.65 -7.21 -11.20
CA GLY A 349 13.83 -8.41 -11.47
C GLY A 349 12.36 -8.11 -11.79
N PRO A 350 11.64 -7.34 -10.96
CA PRO A 350 10.25 -7.01 -11.24
C PRO A 350 10.06 -6.19 -12.53
N TRP A 351 11.00 -5.31 -12.87
CA TRP A 351 10.95 -4.58 -14.15
C TRP A 351 11.15 -5.50 -15.36
N ILE A 352 12.08 -6.45 -15.29
CA ILE A 352 12.27 -7.45 -16.35
C ILE A 352 10.98 -8.26 -16.51
N LEU A 353 10.40 -8.75 -15.41
CA LEU A 353 9.14 -9.51 -15.46
C LEU A 353 8.00 -8.66 -16.05
N PHE A 354 7.91 -7.38 -15.69
CA PHE A 354 6.93 -6.48 -16.28
C PHE A 354 7.11 -6.32 -17.79
N LEU A 355 8.33 -6.06 -18.25
CA LEU A 355 8.61 -5.88 -19.67
C LEU A 355 8.30 -7.13 -20.47
N LEU A 356 8.64 -8.33 -19.94
CA LEU A 356 8.30 -9.61 -20.56
C LEU A 356 6.78 -9.85 -20.60
N ALA A 357 6.09 -9.58 -19.50
CA ALA A 357 4.64 -9.73 -19.45
C ALA A 357 3.93 -8.71 -20.37
N PHE A 358 4.37 -7.45 -20.38
CA PHE A 358 3.80 -6.40 -21.21
C PHE A 358 3.93 -6.70 -22.69
N SER A 359 5.08 -7.25 -23.13
CA SER A 359 5.28 -7.65 -24.51
C SER A 359 4.37 -8.80 -24.95
N ALA A 360 3.94 -9.64 -24.00
CA ALA A 360 3.09 -10.80 -24.29
C ALA A 360 1.57 -10.49 -24.29
N ILE A 361 1.11 -9.63 -23.38
CA ILE A 361 -0.33 -9.41 -23.14
C ILE A 361 -0.76 -7.93 -23.08
N ASN A 362 0.11 -7.00 -23.43
CA ASN A 362 -0.13 -5.54 -23.34
C ASN A 362 -0.63 -5.08 -21.97
N GLY A 363 -0.14 -5.71 -20.89
CA GLY A 363 -0.55 -5.36 -19.54
C GLY A 363 0.25 -6.05 -18.45
N GLU A 364 -0.18 -5.86 -17.22
CA GLU A 364 0.40 -6.51 -16.06
C GLU A 364 -0.17 -7.92 -15.90
N HIS A 365 0.68 -8.93 -15.85
CA HIS A 365 0.26 -10.32 -15.65
C HIS A 365 0.13 -10.62 -14.14
N ALA A 366 -0.89 -11.42 -13.77
CA ALA A 366 -1.15 -11.78 -12.38
C ALA A 366 0.05 -12.43 -11.66
N ILE A 367 0.93 -13.12 -12.40
CA ILE A 367 2.16 -13.72 -11.88
C ILE A 367 3.09 -12.69 -11.21
N MET A 368 3.03 -11.43 -11.61
CA MET A 368 3.85 -10.36 -11.01
C MET A 368 3.53 -10.09 -9.55
N SER A 369 2.35 -10.49 -9.08
CA SER A 369 1.96 -10.39 -7.67
C SER A 369 2.68 -11.40 -6.76
N VAL A 370 3.35 -12.41 -7.32
CA VAL A 370 3.89 -13.58 -6.61
C VAL A 370 5.35 -13.41 -6.13
N PRO A 371 6.32 -12.99 -6.97
CA PRO A 371 7.74 -13.14 -6.64
C PRO A 371 8.18 -12.34 -5.43
N LEU A 372 7.79 -11.07 -5.34
CA LEU A 372 8.25 -10.18 -4.26
C LEU A 372 7.79 -10.64 -2.86
N PRO A 373 6.51 -10.98 -2.61
CA PRO A 373 6.09 -11.51 -1.32
C PRO A 373 6.84 -12.80 -0.94
N ILE A 374 7.04 -13.73 -1.90
CA ILE A 374 7.75 -14.98 -1.62
C ILE A 374 9.23 -14.73 -1.33
N LEU A 375 9.92 -13.91 -2.12
CA LEU A 375 11.31 -13.55 -1.85
C LEU A 375 11.46 -12.89 -0.47
N THR A 376 10.49 -12.06 -0.09
CA THR A 376 10.49 -11.44 1.24
C THR A 376 10.35 -12.49 2.35
N LEU A 377 9.51 -13.51 2.18
CA LEU A 377 9.40 -14.62 3.15
C LEU A 377 10.73 -15.37 3.33
N VAL A 378 11.50 -15.57 2.26
CA VAL A 378 12.80 -16.25 2.32
C VAL A 378 13.83 -15.42 3.07
N VAL A 379 13.74 -14.10 2.98
CA VAL A 379 14.69 -13.16 3.62
C VAL A 379 14.37 -12.92 5.10
N LEU A 380 13.11 -12.96 5.50
CA LEU A 380 12.66 -12.68 6.88
C LEU A 380 13.37 -13.49 7.98
N PRO A 381 13.62 -14.81 7.84
CA PRO A 381 14.29 -15.59 8.88
C PRO A 381 15.73 -15.13 9.16
N TRP A 382 16.41 -14.54 8.18
CA TRP A 382 17.78 -14.08 8.32
C TRP A 382 17.91 -12.82 9.19
N THR A 383 16.83 -12.04 9.28
CA THR A 383 16.76 -10.86 10.15
C THR A 383 16.55 -11.23 11.62
N ALA A 384 16.01 -12.45 11.89
CA ALA A 384 15.72 -12.94 13.24
C ALA A 384 16.96 -13.22 14.07
N LYS A 385 17.97 -13.82 13.47
CA LYS A 385 19.16 -14.31 14.21
C LYS A 385 19.96 -13.20 14.85
N ARG A 386 19.92 -11.97 14.37
CA ARG A 386 20.71 -10.86 14.94
C ARG A 386 20.01 -10.12 16.07
N ALA A 387 18.70 -10.00 16.06
CA ALA A 387 17.95 -9.40 17.16
C ALA A 387 18.13 -10.18 18.48
N HIS A 388 18.45 -11.48 18.42
CA HIS A 388 18.78 -12.28 19.59
C HIS A 388 20.22 -12.10 20.09
N ILE A 389 21.18 -11.83 19.20
CA ILE A 389 22.60 -11.70 19.56
C ILE A 389 22.86 -10.38 20.30
N ASP A 390 22.18 -9.29 19.91
CA ASP A 390 22.34 -7.98 20.55
C ASP A 390 21.64 -7.89 21.91
N VAL A 391 20.65 -8.74 22.20
CA VAL A 391 19.97 -8.84 23.52
C VAL A 391 20.77 -9.69 24.51
N GLU A 392 21.60 -10.62 24.04
CA GLU A 392 22.47 -11.43 24.92
C GLU A 392 23.82 -10.75 25.20
N SER A 393 24.17 -9.70 24.47
CA SER A 393 25.42 -8.93 24.63
C SER A 393 25.26 -7.59 25.36
N SER A 394 24.05 -7.22 25.75
CA SER A 394 23.70 -6.04 26.56
C SER A 394 23.20 -6.47 27.95
#